data_cf2751e0b1c00abb78b2f4417a73213a
#
_entry.id   cf2751e0b1c00abb78b2f4417a73213a
#
_cell.length_a   1.000
_cell.length_b   1.000
_cell.length_c   1.000
_cell.angle_alpha   90.00
_cell.angle_beta   90.00
_cell.angle_gamma   90.00
#
_symmetry.space_group_name_H-M   'P 1'
#
loop_
_entity.id
_entity.type
_entity.pdbx_description
1 polymer ?
#
loop_
_entity_poly.entity_id
_entity_poly.type
_entity_poly.pdbx_seq_one_letter_code
_entity_poly.pdbx_strand_id
1 'polypeptide(L)'
;MIQVDLTHMRHFIALPYEAALAPRLRIAHNHLQKSDGSGGEFTGWVRLPQEYDREEFARIQAAARRIRSDSQALVVIGIGGSYLGARGVIECLCSPNYNLKRKDTPNIYFVGNGLSDRQLRETMELLEGVDFSVNVISKSGTTTEPAVAFRFFRELLEKKYGPEGAAKRIYATTDRHKGALKALAVQAGYESFVVPDDIGGRYSVLTAVGLLPIAVAGVDIQALMQGAARIQEACTAGDMEQNPAWQYAGARYQLYRAGKKIEVLAAYEPAFRFMSEWWKQLYGESEGKESKGLFPASVEFTADLHSMGQYIQQGERHLFETVVRFDPEAGESAVPFDAADGDGLNFLAGKTMDFIRTQAMDGTLLAHEEGGVPNIILRCGALDADTLGQLIYFFEYACGLSGYLLDVNPFDQPGVEAYKKNMFALLGKPGYEDMGKALREKLGR
;
A
#
# COMPACT_ATOMS: atom_id res chain seq x y z
N MET A 1 -18.57 -7.57 1.17
CA MET A 1 -18.32 -6.15 1.54
C MET A 1 -17.62 -6.15 2.88
N ILE A 2 -16.62 -5.27 3.06
CA ILE A 2 -15.84 -5.19 4.30
C ILE A 2 -16.75 -4.84 5.48
N GLN A 3 -16.58 -5.59 6.58
CA GLN A 3 -17.28 -5.37 7.84
C GLN A 3 -16.27 -5.15 8.96
N VAL A 4 -16.58 -4.24 9.86
CA VAL A 4 -15.73 -3.93 11.03
C VAL A 4 -16.36 -4.54 12.27
N ASP A 5 -15.69 -5.53 12.85
CA ASP A 5 -16.11 -6.18 14.09
C ASP A 5 -15.32 -5.58 15.26
N LEU A 6 -16.03 -4.93 16.16
CA LEU A 6 -15.49 -4.20 17.31
C LEU A 6 -15.71 -4.95 18.64
N THR A 7 -16.17 -6.19 18.59
CA THR A 7 -16.52 -6.99 19.77
C THR A 7 -15.36 -7.06 20.76
N HIS A 8 -14.14 -7.33 20.27
CA HIS A 8 -12.94 -7.57 21.06
C HIS A 8 -12.16 -6.30 21.46
N MET A 9 -12.74 -5.11 21.21
CA MET A 9 -12.15 -3.83 21.66
C MET A 9 -13.07 -3.03 22.58
N ARG A 10 -14.39 -3.31 22.60
CA ARG A 10 -15.39 -2.46 23.26
C ARG A 10 -15.16 -2.26 24.75
N HIS A 11 -14.69 -3.28 25.47
CA HIS A 11 -14.47 -3.20 26.91
C HIS A 11 -13.17 -2.44 27.32
N PHE A 12 -12.33 -2.06 26.33
CA PHE A 12 -11.12 -1.25 26.57
C PHE A 12 -11.36 0.25 26.47
N ILE A 13 -12.55 0.68 26.12
CA ILE A 13 -12.92 2.08 25.93
C ILE A 13 -14.18 2.44 26.67
N ALA A 14 -14.35 3.73 26.96
CA ALA A 14 -15.59 4.22 27.57
C ALA A 14 -16.75 4.16 26.56
N LEU A 15 -17.87 3.55 26.95
CA LEU A 15 -19.07 3.41 26.14
C LEU A 15 -20.23 4.26 26.71
N PRO A 16 -21.20 4.70 25.90
CA PRO A 16 -21.22 4.66 24.43
C PRO A 16 -20.40 5.82 23.84
N TYR A 17 -19.44 5.53 23.01
CA TYR A 17 -18.63 6.56 22.36
C TYR A 17 -19.20 7.03 21.02
N GLU A 18 -20.02 6.20 20.38
CA GLU A 18 -20.54 6.41 19.03
C GLU A 18 -21.33 7.73 18.94
N ALA A 19 -22.26 7.95 19.86
CA ALA A 19 -23.06 9.16 19.90
C ALA A 19 -22.21 10.43 20.15
N ALA A 20 -21.20 10.33 21.02
CA ALA A 20 -20.31 11.43 21.34
C ALA A 20 -19.35 11.77 20.18
N LEU A 21 -18.93 10.79 19.40
CA LEU A 21 -17.99 10.97 18.29
C LEU A 21 -18.66 11.29 16.96
N ALA A 22 -19.92 10.90 16.75
CA ALA A 22 -20.65 11.10 15.51
C ALA A 22 -20.62 12.55 14.96
N PRO A 23 -20.74 13.62 15.79
CA PRO A 23 -20.61 14.99 15.27
C PRO A 23 -19.24 15.29 14.66
N ARG A 24 -18.15 14.82 15.29
CA ARG A 24 -16.78 15.03 14.77
C ARG A 24 -16.55 14.22 13.50
N LEU A 25 -17.00 12.96 13.46
CA LEU A 25 -16.95 12.14 12.25
C LEU A 25 -17.72 12.76 11.10
N ARG A 26 -18.88 13.34 11.38
CA ARG A 26 -19.67 14.05 10.36
C ARG A 26 -18.95 15.27 9.79
N ILE A 27 -18.23 16.02 10.62
CA ILE A 27 -17.41 17.15 10.17
C ILE A 27 -16.27 16.63 9.28
N ALA A 28 -15.51 15.61 9.74
CA ALA A 28 -14.44 15.00 8.98
C ALA A 28 -14.92 14.41 7.63
N HIS A 29 -16.05 13.72 7.65
CA HIS A 29 -16.72 13.20 6.45
C HIS A 29 -17.10 14.31 5.46
N ASN A 30 -17.72 15.40 5.96
CA ASN A 30 -18.08 16.53 5.13
C ASN A 30 -16.86 17.19 4.48
N HIS A 31 -15.73 17.29 5.20
CA HIS A 31 -14.48 17.80 4.64
C HIS A 31 -13.96 16.92 3.49
N LEU A 32 -14.05 15.58 3.60
CA LEU A 32 -13.71 14.69 2.50
C LEU A 32 -14.66 14.85 1.31
N GLN A 33 -15.97 14.88 1.56
CA GLN A 33 -16.98 14.96 0.49
C GLN A 33 -16.99 16.30 -0.25
N LYS A 34 -16.70 17.40 0.46
CA LYS A 34 -16.71 18.75 -0.09
C LYS A 34 -15.35 19.26 -0.52
N SER A 35 -14.29 18.54 -0.19
CA SER A 35 -12.90 18.97 -0.44
C SER A 35 -12.55 20.33 0.20
N ASP A 36 -13.16 20.65 1.35
CA ASP A 36 -13.04 21.95 2.05
C ASP A 36 -12.24 21.89 3.36
N GLY A 37 -11.70 20.72 3.74
CA GLY A 37 -10.80 20.54 4.87
C GLY A 37 -9.35 20.86 4.52
N SER A 38 -8.47 20.78 5.53
CA SER A 38 -7.02 20.93 5.32
C SER A 38 -6.52 19.90 4.30
N GLY A 39 -5.86 20.36 3.23
CA GLY A 39 -5.38 19.51 2.14
C GLY A 39 -6.48 19.04 1.19
N GLY A 40 -7.65 19.71 1.20
CA GLY A 40 -8.79 19.35 0.36
C GLY A 40 -8.48 19.33 -1.14
N GLU A 41 -7.46 20.06 -1.58
CA GLU A 41 -6.95 20.03 -2.95
C GLU A 41 -6.36 18.66 -3.37
N PHE A 42 -6.15 17.74 -2.42
CA PHE A 42 -5.64 16.38 -2.67
C PHE A 42 -6.69 15.28 -2.42
N THR A 43 -7.96 15.59 -2.49
CA THR A 43 -9.06 14.64 -2.24
C THR A 43 -9.72 14.07 -3.50
N GLY A 44 -9.10 14.22 -4.68
CA GLY A 44 -9.60 13.67 -5.95
C GLY A 44 -9.87 12.16 -5.91
N TRP A 45 -9.11 11.42 -5.10
CA TRP A 45 -9.28 9.98 -4.87
C TRP A 45 -10.65 9.61 -4.26
N VAL A 46 -11.31 10.53 -3.55
CA VAL A 46 -12.62 10.28 -2.89
C VAL A 46 -13.69 9.91 -3.92
N ARG A 47 -13.67 10.53 -5.10
CA ARG A 47 -14.62 10.25 -6.20
C ARG A 47 -14.07 9.35 -7.29
N LEU A 48 -12.77 9.09 -7.28
CA LEU A 48 -12.05 8.38 -8.32
C LEU A 48 -12.69 7.04 -8.73
N PRO A 49 -13.16 6.15 -7.84
CA PRO A 49 -13.70 4.86 -8.26
C PRO A 49 -14.90 4.94 -9.21
N GLN A 50 -15.70 6.00 -9.11
CA GLN A 50 -16.85 6.23 -10.00
C GLN A 50 -16.51 7.18 -11.17
N GLU A 51 -15.63 8.16 -10.95
CA GLU A 51 -15.35 9.27 -11.87
C GLU A 51 -14.01 9.16 -12.61
N TYR A 52 -13.32 8.01 -12.58
CA TYR A 52 -12.03 7.85 -13.26
C TYR A 52 -12.13 8.06 -14.78
N ASP A 53 -11.04 8.58 -15.37
CA ASP A 53 -10.89 8.78 -16.82
C ASP A 53 -10.95 7.45 -17.57
N ARG A 54 -12.06 7.21 -18.27
CA ARG A 54 -12.32 5.97 -19.01
C ARG A 54 -11.40 5.82 -20.22
N GLU A 55 -10.97 6.90 -20.85
CA GLU A 55 -10.05 6.88 -21.99
C GLU A 55 -8.65 6.51 -21.54
N GLU A 56 -8.17 7.13 -20.45
CA GLU A 56 -6.88 6.75 -19.86
C GLU A 56 -6.90 5.31 -19.35
N PHE A 57 -7.98 4.86 -18.73
CA PHE A 57 -8.14 3.47 -18.30
C PHE A 57 -8.04 2.48 -19.48
N ALA A 58 -8.70 2.77 -20.61
CA ALA A 58 -8.61 1.97 -21.83
C ALA A 58 -7.18 1.97 -22.40
N ARG A 59 -6.45 3.10 -22.32
CA ARG A 59 -5.05 3.21 -22.71
C ARG A 59 -4.14 2.37 -21.80
N ILE A 60 -4.38 2.36 -20.49
CA ILE A 60 -3.66 1.50 -19.54
C ILE A 60 -3.83 0.02 -19.92
N GLN A 61 -5.06 -0.42 -20.20
CA GLN A 61 -5.32 -1.80 -20.64
C GLN A 61 -4.62 -2.11 -21.96
N ALA A 62 -4.62 -1.17 -22.92
CA ALA A 62 -3.94 -1.34 -24.20
C ALA A 62 -2.42 -1.43 -24.04
N ALA A 63 -1.81 -0.56 -23.21
CA ALA A 63 -0.40 -0.62 -22.90
C ALA A 63 -0.02 -1.92 -22.20
N ALA A 64 -0.82 -2.37 -21.22
CA ALA A 64 -0.58 -3.64 -20.52
C ALA A 64 -0.59 -4.82 -21.51
N ARG A 65 -1.54 -4.86 -22.47
CA ARG A 65 -1.54 -5.90 -23.52
C ARG A 65 -0.29 -5.86 -24.40
N ARG A 66 0.18 -4.66 -24.81
CA ARG A 66 1.43 -4.52 -25.59
C ARG A 66 2.64 -5.02 -24.79
N ILE A 67 2.81 -4.58 -23.55
CA ILE A 67 3.91 -5.03 -22.67
C ILE A 67 3.88 -6.56 -22.53
N ARG A 68 2.71 -7.16 -22.32
CA ARG A 68 2.57 -8.62 -22.22
C ARG A 68 2.89 -9.35 -23.51
N SER A 69 2.72 -8.72 -24.68
CA SER A 69 2.99 -9.35 -25.98
C SER A 69 4.45 -9.23 -26.44
N ASP A 70 5.18 -8.22 -25.97
CA ASP A 70 6.51 -7.88 -26.47
C ASP A 70 7.62 -7.92 -25.42
N SER A 71 7.28 -8.15 -24.17
CA SER A 71 8.22 -8.12 -23.04
C SER A 71 8.08 -9.34 -22.14
N GLN A 72 9.21 -9.94 -21.76
CA GLN A 72 9.30 -11.02 -20.77
C GLN A 72 9.41 -10.47 -19.34
N ALA A 73 9.77 -9.19 -19.23
CA ALA A 73 9.84 -8.48 -17.95
C ALA A 73 9.32 -7.05 -18.05
N LEU A 74 8.75 -6.56 -16.95
CA LEU A 74 8.47 -5.15 -16.71
C LEU A 74 9.30 -4.68 -15.50
N VAL A 75 10.09 -3.63 -15.71
CA VAL A 75 10.78 -2.93 -14.61
C VAL A 75 9.94 -1.73 -14.19
N VAL A 76 9.43 -1.78 -12.96
CA VAL A 76 8.66 -0.69 -12.35
C VAL A 76 9.59 0.14 -11.49
N ILE A 77 9.78 1.40 -11.87
CA ILE A 77 10.70 2.32 -11.21
C ILE A 77 9.90 3.35 -10.43
N GLY A 78 9.93 3.26 -9.10
CA GLY A 78 9.19 4.15 -8.22
C GLY A 78 9.53 3.95 -6.75
N ILE A 79 9.12 4.88 -5.90
CA ILE A 79 9.33 4.83 -4.45
C ILE A 79 8.04 5.17 -3.71
N GLY A 80 7.86 4.63 -2.51
CA GLY A 80 6.68 4.87 -1.67
C GLY A 80 5.39 4.50 -2.40
N GLY A 81 4.43 5.44 -2.47
CA GLY A 81 3.15 5.25 -3.14
C GLY A 81 3.24 4.90 -4.63
N SER A 82 4.39 5.18 -5.27
CA SER A 82 4.62 4.83 -6.67
C SER A 82 4.89 3.34 -6.92
N TYR A 83 5.05 2.52 -5.86
CA TYR A 83 5.25 1.08 -6.05
C TYR A 83 4.55 0.19 -5.01
N LEU A 84 4.40 0.66 -3.75
CA LEU A 84 3.93 -0.20 -2.65
C LEU A 84 2.55 -0.80 -2.92
N GLY A 85 1.58 0.03 -3.33
CA GLY A 85 0.23 -0.45 -3.60
C GLY A 85 0.16 -1.42 -4.77
N ALA A 86 0.86 -1.11 -5.88
CA ALA A 86 0.93 -2.01 -7.03
C ALA A 86 1.55 -3.36 -6.66
N ARG A 87 2.67 -3.34 -5.93
CA ARG A 87 3.34 -4.57 -5.46
C ARG A 87 2.45 -5.35 -4.51
N GLY A 88 1.78 -4.67 -3.59
CA GLY A 88 0.84 -5.31 -2.66
C GLY A 88 -0.27 -6.07 -3.38
N VAL A 89 -0.94 -5.44 -4.33
CA VAL A 89 -1.99 -6.08 -5.13
C VAL A 89 -1.46 -7.27 -5.93
N ILE A 90 -0.30 -7.12 -6.59
CA ILE A 90 0.30 -8.18 -7.39
C ILE A 90 0.70 -9.38 -6.53
N GLU A 91 1.38 -9.17 -5.41
CA GLU A 91 1.77 -10.27 -4.51
C GLU A 91 0.55 -10.94 -3.86
N CYS A 92 -0.48 -10.19 -3.47
CA CYS A 92 -1.71 -10.74 -2.94
C CYS A 92 -2.45 -11.64 -3.93
N LEU A 93 -2.64 -11.18 -5.16
CA LEU A 93 -3.53 -11.86 -6.10
C LEU A 93 -2.82 -12.85 -7.03
N CYS A 94 -1.52 -12.63 -7.29
CA CYS A 94 -0.78 -13.51 -8.17
C CYS A 94 0.14 -14.47 -7.40
N SER A 95 0.94 -13.98 -6.49
CA SER A 95 1.79 -14.72 -5.53
C SER A 95 2.95 -13.85 -5.04
N PRO A 96 3.45 -14.01 -3.81
CA PRO A 96 4.78 -13.53 -3.40
C PRO A 96 5.91 -14.12 -4.26
N ASN A 97 5.69 -15.31 -4.83
CA ASN A 97 6.62 -16.01 -5.73
C ASN A 97 6.32 -15.73 -7.22
N TYR A 98 5.66 -14.63 -7.55
CA TYR A 98 5.16 -14.32 -8.89
C TYR A 98 6.21 -14.52 -10.00
N ASN A 99 7.43 -14.01 -9.81
CA ASN A 99 8.49 -14.11 -10.81
C ASN A 99 9.06 -15.52 -10.99
N LEU A 100 8.82 -16.44 -10.06
CA LEU A 100 9.28 -17.84 -10.11
C LEU A 100 8.24 -18.78 -10.73
N LYS A 101 6.97 -18.36 -10.78
CA LYS A 101 5.88 -19.19 -11.31
C LYS A 101 5.92 -19.23 -12.83
N ARG A 102 5.60 -20.41 -13.41
CA ARG A 102 5.29 -20.51 -14.84
C ARG A 102 3.98 -19.75 -15.13
N LYS A 103 4.00 -18.82 -16.05
CA LYS A 103 2.88 -17.94 -16.39
C LYS A 103 3.06 -17.37 -17.80
N ASP A 104 2.02 -16.76 -18.32
CA ASP A 104 1.98 -16.07 -19.63
C ASP A 104 2.17 -14.53 -19.52
N THR A 105 2.37 -14.05 -18.30
CA THR A 105 2.61 -12.62 -18.02
C THR A 105 4.09 -12.35 -17.75
N PRO A 106 4.59 -11.13 -18.02
CA PRO A 106 5.97 -10.76 -17.74
C PRO A 106 6.35 -10.88 -16.28
N ASN A 107 7.62 -11.15 -16.00
CA ASN A 107 8.18 -10.93 -14.66
C ASN A 107 8.12 -9.44 -14.31
N ILE A 108 7.90 -9.11 -13.04
CA ILE A 108 7.84 -7.71 -12.60
C ILE A 108 8.92 -7.46 -11.56
N TYR A 109 9.79 -6.49 -11.84
CA TYR A 109 10.87 -6.09 -10.96
C TYR A 109 10.64 -4.66 -10.48
N PHE A 110 10.61 -4.46 -9.15
CA PHE A 110 10.47 -3.14 -8.55
C PHE A 110 11.84 -2.60 -8.15
N VAL A 111 12.20 -1.45 -8.70
CA VAL A 111 13.49 -0.79 -8.45
C VAL A 111 13.31 0.72 -8.23
N GLY A 112 14.39 1.40 -7.81
CA GLY A 112 14.30 2.83 -7.50
C GLY A 112 13.52 3.13 -6.22
N ASN A 113 13.31 2.12 -5.39
CA ASN A 113 12.73 2.20 -4.07
C ASN A 113 13.80 2.21 -2.95
N GLY A 114 15.05 2.33 -3.32
CA GLY A 114 16.23 2.42 -2.46
C GLY A 114 17.47 2.79 -3.27
N LEU A 115 18.61 2.91 -2.58
CA LEU A 115 19.91 3.27 -3.16
C LEU A 115 20.92 2.11 -3.06
N SER A 116 20.45 0.87 -3.09
CA SER A 116 21.31 -0.32 -3.05
C SER A 116 21.89 -0.60 -4.43
N ASP A 117 23.21 -0.46 -4.56
CA ASP A 117 23.96 -0.85 -5.77
C ASP A 117 23.83 -2.36 -6.05
N ARG A 118 23.83 -3.18 -5.01
CA ARG A 118 23.64 -4.62 -5.13
C ARG A 118 22.28 -4.96 -5.80
N GLN A 119 21.18 -4.41 -5.28
CA GLN A 119 19.85 -4.65 -5.85
C GLN A 119 19.76 -4.18 -7.30
N LEU A 120 20.36 -3.03 -7.61
CA LEU A 120 20.39 -2.49 -8.96
C LEU A 120 21.09 -3.45 -9.93
N ARG A 121 22.32 -3.90 -9.60
CA ARG A 121 23.11 -4.83 -10.42
C ARG A 121 22.42 -6.19 -10.58
N GLU A 122 21.95 -6.79 -9.50
CA GLU A 122 21.21 -8.06 -9.56
C GLU A 122 20.00 -7.97 -10.49
N THR A 123 19.25 -6.85 -10.46
CA THR A 123 18.12 -6.67 -11.38
C THR A 123 18.59 -6.53 -12.83
N MET A 124 19.69 -5.83 -13.09
CA MET A 124 20.25 -5.71 -14.44
C MET A 124 20.73 -7.08 -14.97
N GLU A 125 21.39 -7.89 -14.14
CA GLU A 125 21.80 -9.27 -14.46
C GLU A 125 20.59 -10.17 -14.82
N LEU A 126 19.48 -10.06 -14.08
CA LEU A 126 18.23 -10.80 -14.38
C LEU A 126 17.59 -10.40 -15.73
N LEU A 127 17.97 -9.26 -16.29
CA LEU A 127 17.47 -8.78 -17.59
C LEU A 127 18.41 -9.08 -18.76
N GLU A 128 19.57 -9.71 -18.52
CA GLU A 128 20.47 -10.12 -19.59
C GLU A 128 19.78 -11.14 -20.52
N GLY A 129 19.75 -10.83 -21.80
CA GLY A 129 19.08 -11.66 -22.81
C GLY A 129 17.54 -11.62 -22.78
N VAL A 130 16.92 -10.91 -21.83
CA VAL A 130 15.47 -10.82 -21.66
C VAL A 130 14.91 -9.59 -22.36
N ASP A 131 13.80 -9.73 -23.09
CA ASP A 131 13.05 -8.58 -23.61
C ASP A 131 12.24 -7.93 -22.50
N PHE A 132 12.42 -6.63 -22.30
CA PHE A 132 11.78 -5.93 -21.19
C PHE A 132 11.29 -4.55 -21.55
N SER A 133 10.32 -4.07 -20.78
CA SER A 133 9.81 -2.70 -20.78
C SER A 133 10.04 -2.04 -19.42
N VAL A 134 9.98 -0.72 -19.38
CA VAL A 134 10.13 0.08 -18.17
C VAL A 134 8.88 0.92 -17.95
N ASN A 135 8.33 0.88 -16.75
CA ASN A 135 7.35 1.86 -16.27
C ASN A 135 8.01 2.73 -15.20
N VAL A 136 8.36 3.96 -15.56
CA VAL A 136 8.92 4.93 -14.63
C VAL A 136 7.82 5.81 -14.07
N ILE A 137 7.71 5.85 -12.74
CA ILE A 137 6.62 6.50 -12.00
C ILE A 137 7.18 7.58 -11.10
N SER A 138 6.98 8.83 -11.48
CA SER A 138 7.40 9.99 -10.68
C SER A 138 6.67 11.25 -11.13
N LYS A 139 5.95 11.91 -10.21
CA LYS A 139 5.22 13.15 -10.54
C LYS A 139 6.18 14.26 -10.98
N SER A 140 7.24 14.52 -10.24
CA SER A 140 8.23 15.56 -10.55
C SER A 140 9.33 15.11 -11.55
N GLY A 141 9.66 13.81 -11.53
CA GLY A 141 10.82 13.26 -12.24
C GLY A 141 12.18 13.58 -11.58
N THR A 142 12.17 14.17 -10.38
CA THR A 142 13.40 14.61 -9.68
C THR A 142 13.62 13.91 -8.34
N THR A 143 12.74 12.99 -7.93
CA THR A 143 12.98 12.15 -6.76
C THR A 143 14.23 11.32 -7.02
N THR A 144 15.20 11.38 -6.10
CA THR A 144 16.57 10.92 -6.37
C THR A 144 16.62 9.43 -6.72
N GLU A 145 16.00 8.58 -5.93
CA GLU A 145 16.09 7.13 -6.05
C GLU A 145 15.55 6.64 -7.41
N PRO A 146 14.29 6.93 -7.80
CA PRO A 146 13.78 6.52 -9.10
C PRO A 146 14.46 7.24 -10.27
N ALA A 147 14.89 8.50 -10.11
CA ALA A 147 15.59 9.23 -11.19
C ALA A 147 16.96 8.61 -11.50
N VAL A 148 17.70 8.20 -10.46
CA VAL A 148 18.99 7.50 -10.63
C VAL A 148 18.76 6.13 -11.27
N ALA A 149 17.84 5.32 -10.73
CA ALA A 149 17.54 4.01 -11.29
C ALA A 149 17.11 4.10 -12.76
N PHE A 150 16.28 5.09 -13.11
CA PHE A 150 15.81 5.27 -14.48
C PHE A 150 16.96 5.55 -15.48
N ARG A 151 18.03 6.25 -15.08
CA ARG A 151 19.20 6.44 -15.95
C ARG A 151 19.84 5.13 -16.38
N PHE A 152 20.01 4.19 -15.45
CA PHE A 152 20.60 2.88 -15.74
C PHE A 152 19.71 2.04 -16.66
N PHE A 153 18.41 1.92 -16.35
CA PHE A 153 17.51 1.08 -17.15
C PHE A 153 17.19 1.69 -18.51
N ARG A 154 17.17 3.02 -18.64
CA ARG A 154 17.08 3.70 -19.92
C ARG A 154 18.30 3.42 -20.78
N GLU A 155 19.52 3.57 -20.25
CA GLU A 155 20.75 3.24 -20.97
C GLU A 155 20.77 1.78 -21.43
N LEU A 156 20.29 0.87 -20.58
CA LEU A 156 20.22 -0.55 -20.91
C LEU A 156 19.25 -0.81 -22.09
N LEU A 157 18.08 -0.17 -22.08
CA LEU A 157 17.13 -0.22 -23.20
C LEU A 157 17.70 0.39 -24.49
N GLU A 158 18.35 1.57 -24.40
CA GLU A 158 18.93 2.24 -25.55
C GLU A 158 20.08 1.41 -26.18
N LYS A 159 20.89 0.75 -25.36
CA LYS A 159 21.92 -0.20 -25.83
C LYS A 159 21.33 -1.41 -26.55
N LYS A 160 20.19 -1.94 -26.05
CA LYS A 160 19.57 -3.14 -26.60
C LYS A 160 18.74 -2.88 -27.85
N TYR A 161 17.96 -1.79 -27.88
CA TYR A 161 16.96 -1.54 -28.92
C TYR A 161 17.21 -0.28 -29.74
N GLY A 162 18.28 0.47 -29.46
CA GLY A 162 18.46 1.83 -29.98
C GLY A 162 17.48 2.84 -29.36
N PRO A 163 17.71 4.16 -29.56
CA PRO A 163 16.86 5.19 -28.94
C PRO A 163 15.37 5.10 -29.29
N GLU A 164 15.04 4.85 -30.56
CA GLU A 164 13.65 4.74 -31.02
C GLU A 164 12.96 3.46 -30.51
N GLY A 165 13.68 2.34 -30.47
CA GLY A 165 13.17 1.09 -29.92
C GLY A 165 12.96 1.17 -28.41
N ALA A 166 13.90 1.79 -27.69
CA ALA A 166 13.78 2.05 -26.26
C ALA A 166 12.58 2.94 -25.94
N ALA A 167 12.34 4.00 -26.73
CA ALA A 167 11.22 4.91 -26.52
C ALA A 167 9.86 4.19 -26.55
N LYS A 168 9.72 3.16 -27.38
CA LYS A 168 8.48 2.36 -27.47
C LYS A 168 8.27 1.40 -26.29
N ARG A 169 9.31 1.19 -25.47
CA ARG A 169 9.31 0.28 -24.29
C ARG A 169 9.37 1.02 -22.97
N ILE A 170 9.40 2.37 -23.00
CA ILE A 170 9.36 3.21 -21.80
C ILE A 170 7.99 3.83 -21.67
N TYR A 171 7.34 3.56 -20.54
CA TYR A 171 6.04 4.09 -20.14
C TYR A 171 6.25 5.04 -18.95
N ALA A 172 5.95 6.33 -19.14
CA ALA A 172 6.17 7.36 -18.11
C ALA A 172 4.85 7.70 -17.40
N THR A 173 4.70 7.29 -16.15
CA THR A 173 3.57 7.73 -15.31
C THR A 173 4.01 8.96 -14.52
N THR A 174 3.53 10.15 -14.92
CA THR A 174 4.06 11.44 -14.46
C THR A 174 2.99 12.54 -14.45
N ASP A 175 3.39 13.76 -14.09
CA ASP A 175 2.52 14.95 -14.14
C ASP A 175 1.98 15.19 -15.57
N ARG A 176 0.77 15.72 -15.67
CA ARG A 176 0.11 16.00 -16.94
C ARG A 176 0.86 17.05 -17.76
N HIS A 177 1.39 18.10 -17.13
CA HIS A 177 1.84 19.32 -17.78
C HIS A 177 3.31 19.68 -17.53
N LYS A 178 3.88 19.31 -16.38
CA LYS A 178 5.16 19.82 -15.89
C LYS A 178 6.05 18.72 -15.30
N GLY A 179 7.28 19.08 -14.96
CA GLY A 179 8.26 18.18 -14.35
C GLY A 179 9.28 17.61 -15.34
N ALA A 180 10.43 17.20 -14.81
CA ALA A 180 11.54 16.72 -15.61
C ALA A 180 11.21 15.45 -16.40
N LEU A 181 10.46 14.51 -15.78
CA LEU A 181 10.05 13.28 -16.46
C LEU A 181 9.03 13.56 -17.57
N LYS A 182 8.11 14.53 -17.38
CA LYS A 182 7.17 14.94 -18.43
C LYS A 182 7.89 15.55 -19.62
N ALA A 183 8.83 16.47 -19.37
CA ALA A 183 9.61 17.09 -20.43
C ALA A 183 10.40 16.04 -21.23
N LEU A 184 11.06 15.11 -20.54
CA LEU A 184 11.78 14.01 -21.16
C LEU A 184 10.85 13.08 -21.95
N ALA A 185 9.69 12.73 -21.44
CA ALA A 185 8.73 11.86 -22.11
C ALA A 185 8.23 12.48 -23.44
N VAL A 186 7.95 13.78 -23.43
CA VAL A 186 7.57 14.51 -24.65
C VAL A 186 8.71 14.55 -25.66
N GLN A 187 9.92 14.89 -25.21
CA GLN A 187 11.10 15.01 -26.07
C GLN A 187 11.49 13.66 -26.71
N ALA A 188 11.44 12.57 -25.93
CA ALA A 188 11.86 11.24 -26.36
C ALA A 188 10.72 10.41 -26.98
N GLY A 189 9.48 10.89 -26.94
CA GLY A 189 8.32 10.18 -27.49
C GLY A 189 7.85 9.00 -26.65
N TYR A 190 8.05 9.03 -25.31
CA TYR A 190 7.54 7.98 -24.42
C TYR A 190 6.02 8.05 -24.29
N GLU A 191 5.36 6.91 -24.28
CA GLU A 191 3.96 6.88 -23.89
C GLU A 191 3.81 7.29 -22.43
N SER A 192 2.91 8.25 -22.14
CA SER A 192 2.76 8.78 -20.80
C SER A 192 1.35 8.63 -20.27
N PHE A 193 1.27 8.35 -18.95
CA PHE A 193 0.07 8.27 -18.13
C PHE A 193 0.13 9.32 -17.04
N VAL A 194 -1.03 9.73 -16.55
CA VAL A 194 -1.14 10.88 -15.65
C VAL A 194 -1.13 10.43 -14.19
N VAL A 195 -0.29 11.08 -13.39
CA VAL A 195 -0.47 11.15 -11.94
C VAL A 195 -1.37 12.36 -11.68
N PRO A 196 -2.63 12.18 -11.21
CA PRO A 196 -3.53 13.31 -11.01
C PRO A 196 -2.97 14.36 -10.06
N ASP A 197 -3.26 15.62 -10.32
CA ASP A 197 -2.75 16.74 -9.51
C ASP A 197 -3.37 16.77 -8.12
N ASP A 198 -4.61 16.36 -8.04
CA ASP A 198 -5.45 16.33 -6.85
C ASP A 198 -5.40 15.00 -6.08
N ILE A 199 -4.40 14.14 -6.37
CA ILE A 199 -4.19 12.87 -5.66
C ILE A 199 -2.76 12.78 -5.16
N GLY A 200 -2.59 12.58 -3.85
CA GLY A 200 -1.31 12.36 -3.21
C GLY A 200 -0.75 10.95 -3.51
N GLY A 201 0.60 10.79 -3.45
CA GLY A 201 1.27 9.54 -3.83
C GLY A 201 0.74 8.29 -3.09
N ARG A 202 0.50 8.37 -1.79
CA ARG A 202 0.00 7.23 -0.98
C ARG A 202 -1.47 6.90 -1.19
N TYR A 203 -2.23 7.78 -1.88
CA TYR A 203 -3.63 7.61 -2.29
C TYR A 203 -3.78 7.28 -3.78
N SER A 204 -2.70 6.91 -4.47
CA SER A 204 -2.69 6.82 -5.94
C SER A 204 -2.78 5.40 -6.51
N VAL A 205 -3.01 4.38 -5.68
CA VAL A 205 -3.03 2.96 -6.14
C VAL A 205 -4.04 2.74 -7.25
N LEU A 206 -5.22 3.36 -7.15
CA LEU A 206 -6.32 3.24 -8.13
C LEU A 206 -6.21 4.21 -9.32
N THR A 207 -5.05 4.83 -9.51
CA THR A 207 -4.71 5.62 -10.70
C THR A 207 -3.76 4.84 -11.62
N ALA A 208 -3.33 5.45 -12.72
CA ALA A 208 -2.31 4.86 -13.61
C ALA A 208 -1.05 4.40 -12.86
N VAL A 209 -0.75 5.01 -11.70
CA VAL A 209 0.40 4.66 -10.84
C VAL A 209 0.37 3.18 -10.44
N GLY A 210 -0.77 2.69 -9.96
CA GLY A 210 -0.93 1.28 -9.59
C GLY A 210 -1.50 0.43 -10.72
N LEU A 211 -2.47 0.96 -11.46
CA LEU A 211 -3.25 0.16 -12.43
C LEU A 211 -2.42 -0.39 -13.58
N LEU A 212 -1.41 0.35 -14.08
CA LEU A 212 -0.61 -0.14 -15.20
C LEU A 212 0.23 -1.40 -14.84
N PRO A 213 1.08 -1.39 -13.81
CA PRO A 213 1.82 -2.60 -13.42
C PRO A 213 0.92 -3.73 -12.96
N ILE A 214 -0.21 -3.43 -12.30
CA ILE A 214 -1.22 -4.43 -11.88
C ILE A 214 -1.84 -5.12 -13.09
N ALA A 215 -2.23 -4.37 -14.13
CA ALA A 215 -2.78 -4.92 -15.37
C ALA A 215 -1.74 -5.74 -16.14
N VAL A 216 -0.46 -5.34 -16.15
CA VAL A 216 0.63 -6.12 -16.76
C VAL A 216 0.80 -7.47 -16.06
N ALA A 217 0.64 -7.52 -14.74
CA ALA A 217 0.66 -8.77 -13.97
C ALA A 217 -0.51 -9.72 -14.28
N GLY A 218 -1.51 -9.25 -15.02
CA GLY A 218 -2.67 -10.05 -15.41
C GLY A 218 -3.86 -9.96 -14.46
N VAL A 219 -3.80 -9.08 -13.45
CA VAL A 219 -4.91 -8.83 -12.54
C VAL A 219 -6.01 -8.05 -13.26
N ASP A 220 -7.26 -8.39 -12.97
CA ASP A 220 -8.43 -7.66 -13.47
C ASP A 220 -8.58 -6.31 -12.75
N ILE A 221 -8.04 -5.25 -13.37
CA ILE A 221 -8.13 -3.89 -12.85
C ILE A 221 -9.56 -3.32 -12.91
N GLN A 222 -10.45 -3.88 -13.71
CA GLN A 222 -11.85 -3.48 -13.73
C GLN A 222 -12.57 -3.99 -12.49
N ALA A 223 -12.36 -5.26 -12.10
CA ALA A 223 -12.87 -5.81 -10.85
C ALA A 223 -12.34 -5.03 -9.63
N LEU A 224 -11.05 -4.64 -9.64
CA LEU A 224 -10.44 -3.81 -8.61
C LEU A 224 -11.17 -2.46 -8.46
N MET A 225 -11.42 -1.75 -9.58
CA MET A 225 -12.15 -0.47 -9.57
C MET A 225 -13.62 -0.64 -9.17
N GLN A 226 -14.27 -1.72 -9.56
CA GLN A 226 -15.65 -2.02 -9.16
C GLN A 226 -15.76 -2.30 -7.67
N GLY A 227 -14.80 -3.03 -7.08
CA GLY A 227 -14.71 -3.25 -5.65
C GLY A 227 -14.59 -1.94 -4.88
N ALA A 228 -13.69 -1.06 -5.32
CA ALA A 228 -13.53 0.27 -4.75
C ALA A 228 -14.82 1.11 -4.83
N ALA A 229 -15.52 1.07 -5.98
CA ALA A 229 -16.79 1.79 -6.15
C ALA A 229 -17.89 1.25 -5.24
N ARG A 230 -17.95 -0.07 -5.01
CA ARG A 230 -18.94 -0.65 -4.08
C ARG A 230 -18.74 -0.21 -2.63
N ILE A 231 -17.52 -0.23 -2.13
CA ILE A 231 -17.26 0.19 -0.74
C ILE A 231 -17.36 1.71 -0.61
N GLN A 232 -17.10 2.47 -1.66
CA GLN A 232 -17.31 3.91 -1.69
C GLN A 232 -18.74 4.28 -1.32
N GLU A 233 -19.74 3.56 -1.86
CA GLU A 233 -21.15 3.78 -1.52
C GLU A 233 -21.40 3.64 -0.01
N ALA A 234 -20.86 2.60 0.64
CA ALA A 234 -20.96 2.42 2.07
C ALA A 234 -20.20 3.48 2.87
N CYS A 235 -19.01 3.87 2.41
CA CYS A 235 -18.17 4.90 3.05
C CYS A 235 -18.76 6.31 2.91
N THR A 236 -19.67 6.54 1.98
CA THR A 236 -20.38 7.83 1.83
C THR A 236 -21.66 7.93 2.66
N ALA A 237 -22.09 6.85 3.34
CA ALA A 237 -23.17 6.89 4.31
C ALA A 237 -22.83 7.82 5.49
N GLY A 238 -23.76 8.66 5.90
CA GLY A 238 -23.55 9.70 6.91
C GLY A 238 -23.85 9.25 8.35
N ASP A 239 -23.79 7.96 8.66
CA ASP A 239 -24.04 7.42 10.00
C ASP A 239 -23.05 6.30 10.37
N MET A 240 -22.92 6.07 11.68
CA MET A 240 -21.96 5.11 12.24
C MET A 240 -22.34 3.64 11.97
N GLU A 241 -23.61 3.32 11.83
CA GLU A 241 -24.06 1.94 11.70
C GLU A 241 -23.81 1.39 10.29
N GLN A 242 -23.94 2.26 9.28
CA GLN A 242 -23.83 1.86 7.89
C GLN A 242 -22.43 2.11 7.29
N ASN A 243 -21.63 2.99 7.92
CA ASN A 243 -20.34 3.39 7.38
C ASN A 243 -19.18 2.66 8.06
N PRO A 244 -18.58 1.65 7.42
CA PRO A 244 -17.47 0.89 8.01
C PRO A 244 -16.22 1.75 8.24
N ALA A 245 -15.96 2.77 7.42
CA ALA A 245 -14.83 3.67 7.61
C ALA A 245 -15.02 4.55 8.86
N TRP A 246 -16.25 4.97 9.17
CA TRP A 246 -16.55 5.68 10.43
C TRP A 246 -16.35 4.77 11.63
N GLN A 247 -16.78 3.51 11.55
CA GLN A 247 -16.60 2.53 12.62
C GLN A 247 -15.12 2.33 12.92
N TYR A 248 -14.32 2.11 11.88
CA TYR A 248 -12.89 1.87 12.03
C TYR A 248 -12.13 3.11 12.51
N ALA A 249 -12.31 4.25 11.85
CA ALA A 249 -11.65 5.51 12.25
C ALA A 249 -12.07 5.94 13.67
N GLY A 250 -13.34 5.77 14.03
CA GLY A 250 -13.86 6.06 15.35
C GLY A 250 -13.26 5.17 16.44
N ALA A 251 -13.18 3.87 16.20
CA ALA A 251 -12.57 2.89 17.11
C ALA A 251 -11.08 3.20 17.35
N ARG A 252 -10.31 3.43 16.27
CA ARG A 252 -8.90 3.84 16.31
C ARG A 252 -8.70 5.11 17.15
N TYR A 253 -9.54 6.13 16.91
CA TYR A 253 -9.47 7.37 17.66
C TYR A 253 -9.75 7.17 19.17
N GLN A 254 -10.72 6.33 19.52
CA GLN A 254 -11.02 6.03 20.94
C GLN A 254 -9.88 5.26 21.61
N LEU A 255 -9.29 4.27 20.93
CA LEU A 255 -8.12 3.55 21.43
C LEU A 255 -6.90 4.50 21.59
N TYR A 256 -6.66 5.41 20.63
CA TYR A 256 -5.67 6.45 20.75
C TYR A 256 -5.88 7.33 21.99
N ARG A 257 -7.13 7.73 22.26
CA ARG A 257 -7.50 8.52 23.46
C ARG A 257 -7.36 7.71 24.73
N ALA A 258 -7.54 6.40 24.68
CA ALA A 258 -7.32 5.47 25.80
C ALA A 258 -5.83 5.15 26.04
N GLY A 259 -4.90 5.80 25.32
CA GLY A 259 -3.46 5.65 25.51
C GLY A 259 -2.80 4.60 24.64
N LYS A 260 -3.54 3.93 23.75
CA LYS A 260 -2.95 3.04 22.75
C LYS A 260 -2.28 3.89 21.66
N LYS A 261 -0.97 3.72 21.45
CA LYS A 261 -0.17 4.58 20.56
C LYS A 261 0.37 3.85 19.35
N ILE A 262 0.27 2.52 19.33
CA ILE A 262 0.72 1.66 18.25
C ILE A 262 -0.47 0.85 17.76
N GLU A 263 -0.72 0.90 16.46
CA GLU A 263 -1.64 -0.02 15.78
C GLU A 263 -0.83 -1.06 15.03
N VAL A 264 -1.12 -2.33 15.30
CA VAL A 264 -0.47 -3.48 14.65
C VAL A 264 -1.46 -4.11 13.67
N LEU A 265 -1.24 -3.93 12.38
CA LEU A 265 -2.00 -4.63 11.35
C LEU A 265 -1.52 -6.07 11.27
N ALA A 266 -2.38 -7.00 11.66
CA ALA A 266 -2.08 -8.44 11.68
C ALA A 266 -2.75 -9.14 10.49
N ALA A 267 -1.97 -9.84 9.68
CA ALA A 267 -2.46 -10.68 8.60
C ALA A 267 -1.98 -12.12 8.77
N TYR A 268 -2.87 -13.09 8.49
CA TYR A 268 -2.56 -14.52 8.50
C TYR A 268 -2.33 -15.08 7.09
N GLU A 269 -2.33 -14.20 6.10
CA GLU A 269 -2.01 -14.48 4.72
C GLU A 269 -0.68 -13.79 4.36
N PRO A 270 0.43 -14.54 4.16
CA PRO A 270 1.74 -13.95 3.88
C PRO A 270 1.76 -13.10 2.60
N ALA A 271 0.88 -13.40 1.63
CA ALA A 271 0.74 -12.59 0.43
C ALA A 271 0.31 -11.14 0.71
N PHE A 272 -0.30 -10.86 1.86
CA PHE A 272 -0.74 -9.52 2.26
C PHE A 272 0.40 -8.60 2.73
N ARG A 273 1.63 -9.08 2.85
CA ARG A 273 2.78 -8.33 3.37
C ARG A 273 2.94 -6.95 2.76
N PHE A 274 2.98 -6.83 1.42
CA PHE A 274 3.16 -5.51 0.79
C PHE A 274 1.92 -4.62 0.82
N MET A 275 0.74 -5.17 1.02
CA MET A 275 -0.44 -4.37 1.37
C MET A 275 -0.28 -3.75 2.77
N SER A 276 0.28 -4.49 3.72
CA SER A 276 0.62 -3.94 5.05
C SER A 276 1.70 -2.83 4.96
N GLU A 277 2.69 -2.97 4.07
CA GLU A 277 3.70 -1.92 3.83
C GLU A 277 3.06 -0.64 3.24
N TRP A 278 2.14 -0.79 2.27
CA TRP A 278 1.37 0.33 1.75
C TRP A 278 0.50 0.98 2.83
N TRP A 279 -0.17 0.19 3.66
CA TRP A 279 -0.99 0.66 4.77
C TRP A 279 -0.14 1.45 5.79
N LYS A 280 1.07 0.99 6.11
CA LYS A 280 2.00 1.72 6.99
C LYS A 280 2.36 3.10 6.41
N GLN A 281 2.62 3.19 5.11
CA GLN A 281 2.86 4.48 4.47
C GLN A 281 1.62 5.36 4.51
N LEU A 282 0.45 4.81 4.17
CA LEU A 282 -0.81 5.55 4.16
C LEU A 282 -1.06 6.22 5.51
N TYR A 283 -1.05 5.46 6.60
CA TYR A 283 -1.34 5.99 7.93
C TYR A 283 -0.17 6.78 8.54
N GLY A 284 1.05 6.32 8.39
CA GLY A 284 2.24 6.98 8.95
C GLY A 284 2.44 8.39 8.43
N GLU A 285 2.34 8.58 7.11
CA GLU A 285 2.47 9.91 6.50
C GLU A 285 1.23 10.79 6.71
N SER A 286 0.04 10.19 6.87
CA SER A 286 -1.19 10.97 7.02
C SER A 286 -1.44 11.44 8.44
N GLU A 287 -1.11 10.63 9.45
CA GLU A 287 -1.42 10.90 10.86
C GLU A 287 -0.22 11.39 11.68
N GLY A 288 1.00 10.94 11.37
CA GLY A 288 2.21 11.19 12.15
C GLY A 288 2.71 12.62 12.05
N LYS A 289 1.95 13.59 12.58
CA LYS A 289 2.21 15.02 12.49
C LYS A 289 1.94 15.73 13.82
N GLU A 290 2.58 16.88 14.06
CA GLU A 290 2.33 17.70 15.24
C GLU A 290 2.42 16.93 16.57
N SER A 291 3.30 15.94 16.65
CA SER A 291 3.45 15.02 17.80
C SER A 291 2.19 14.20 18.12
N LYS A 292 1.33 13.99 17.12
CA LYS A 292 0.11 13.17 17.16
C LYS A 292 0.23 11.95 16.25
N GLY A 293 -0.77 11.08 16.31
CA GLY A 293 -0.94 9.93 15.44
C GLY A 293 -0.64 8.59 16.09
N LEU A 294 -1.19 7.54 15.51
CA LEU A 294 -0.86 6.16 15.82
C LEU A 294 0.38 5.73 15.03
N PHE A 295 1.30 5.03 15.67
CA PHE A 295 2.43 4.43 14.97
C PHE A 295 1.95 3.15 14.26
N PRO A 296 1.99 3.09 12.92
CA PRO A 296 1.53 1.93 12.19
C PRO A 296 2.61 0.86 12.13
N ALA A 297 2.34 -0.30 12.72
CA ALA A 297 3.17 -1.50 12.63
C ALA A 297 2.42 -2.62 11.92
N SER A 298 3.10 -3.68 11.52
CA SER A 298 2.45 -4.88 10.96
C SER A 298 3.18 -6.15 11.37
N VAL A 299 2.41 -7.26 11.40
CA VAL A 299 2.91 -8.62 11.66
C VAL A 299 2.29 -9.61 10.70
N GLU A 300 3.04 -10.67 10.37
CA GLU A 300 2.59 -11.81 9.59
C GLU A 300 2.40 -13.01 10.53
N PHE A 301 1.19 -13.25 10.96
CA PHE A 301 0.90 -14.42 11.78
C PHE A 301 0.71 -15.66 10.90
N THR A 302 1.07 -16.87 11.34
CA THR A 302 1.61 -17.27 12.66
C THR A 302 3.13 -17.03 12.84
N ALA A 303 3.88 -16.72 11.77
CA ALA A 303 5.33 -16.59 11.85
C ALA A 303 5.78 -15.62 12.96
N ASP A 304 5.18 -14.44 13.03
CA ASP A 304 5.53 -13.42 14.01
C ASP A 304 5.00 -13.69 15.43
N LEU A 305 4.16 -14.70 15.64
CA LEU A 305 3.89 -15.19 17.00
C LEU A 305 5.17 -15.74 17.67
N HIS A 306 6.11 -16.25 16.86
CA HIS A 306 7.41 -16.75 17.31
C HIS A 306 8.49 -15.65 17.42
N SER A 307 8.13 -14.39 17.21
CA SER A 307 9.00 -13.21 17.34
C SER A 307 8.36 -12.12 18.19
N MET A 308 7.27 -11.54 17.74
CA MET A 308 6.56 -10.43 18.36
C MET A 308 5.46 -10.86 19.34
N GLY A 309 5.00 -12.13 19.26
CA GLY A 309 3.90 -12.63 20.09
C GLY A 309 4.13 -12.45 21.60
N GLN A 310 5.36 -12.68 22.09
CA GLN A 310 5.71 -12.45 23.51
C GLN A 310 5.51 -10.99 23.91
N TYR A 311 5.95 -10.03 23.07
CA TYR A 311 5.76 -8.61 23.41
C TYR A 311 4.30 -8.19 23.35
N ILE A 312 3.58 -8.63 22.35
CA ILE A 312 2.13 -8.35 22.21
C ILE A 312 1.39 -8.90 23.43
N GLN A 313 1.65 -10.16 23.83
CA GLN A 313 0.97 -10.83 24.94
C GLN A 313 1.32 -10.22 26.31
N GLN A 314 2.58 -9.87 26.60
CA GLN A 314 3.04 -9.50 27.93
C GLN A 314 3.88 -8.22 28.01
N GLY A 315 4.12 -7.51 26.91
CA GLY A 315 4.82 -6.24 26.88
C GLY A 315 3.97 -5.07 27.39
N GLU A 316 4.34 -3.85 27.07
CA GLU A 316 3.58 -2.64 27.47
C GLU A 316 2.21 -2.56 26.76
N ARG A 317 1.19 -2.11 27.50
CA ARG A 317 -0.21 -2.07 27.05
C ARG A 317 -0.56 -0.85 26.21
N HIS A 318 0.36 -0.32 25.37
CA HIS A 318 0.18 0.85 24.53
C HIS A 318 -0.16 0.53 23.06
N LEU A 319 -0.37 -0.74 22.72
CA LEU A 319 -0.74 -1.18 21.40
C LEU A 319 -2.13 -1.80 21.33
N PHE A 320 -2.66 -1.90 20.13
CA PHE A 320 -3.85 -2.69 19.76
C PHE A 320 -3.63 -3.33 18.40
N GLU A 321 -4.44 -4.33 18.08
CA GLU A 321 -4.36 -5.03 16.79
C GLU A 321 -5.55 -4.70 15.89
N THR A 322 -5.29 -4.63 14.59
CA THR A 322 -6.29 -4.69 13.52
C THR A 322 -6.04 -5.95 12.70
N VAL A 323 -6.92 -6.95 12.83
CA VAL A 323 -6.79 -8.26 12.20
C VAL A 323 -7.54 -8.28 10.87
N VAL A 324 -6.84 -8.53 9.77
CA VAL A 324 -7.45 -8.70 8.45
C VAL A 324 -7.80 -10.18 8.26
N ARG A 325 -9.10 -10.47 8.06
CA ARG A 325 -9.61 -11.82 7.89
C ARG A 325 -10.25 -11.99 6.52
N PHE A 326 -9.70 -12.90 5.73
CA PHE A 326 -10.28 -13.32 4.46
C PHE A 326 -11.06 -14.63 4.62
N ASP A 327 -12.04 -14.83 3.74
CA ASP A 327 -12.77 -16.10 3.65
C ASP A 327 -11.85 -17.22 3.13
N PRO A 328 -12.16 -18.48 3.45
CA PRO A 328 -11.44 -19.65 2.94
C PRO A 328 -11.34 -19.66 1.41
N GLU A 329 -10.18 -20.10 0.89
CA GLU A 329 -10.01 -20.36 -0.53
C GLU A 329 -10.53 -21.75 -0.92
N ALA A 330 -11.04 -21.89 -2.15
CA ALA A 330 -11.43 -23.19 -2.68
C ALA A 330 -10.19 -24.06 -2.99
N GLY A 331 -10.25 -25.37 -2.74
CA GLY A 331 -9.20 -26.32 -3.08
C GLY A 331 -8.09 -26.46 -2.05
N GLU A 332 -8.37 -26.23 -0.80
CA GLU A 332 -7.42 -26.27 0.30
C GLU A 332 -6.79 -27.66 0.54
N SER A 333 -5.51 -27.62 0.95
CA SER A 333 -4.79 -28.82 1.37
C SER A 333 -5.25 -29.31 2.72
N ALA A 334 -5.57 -30.60 2.83
CA ALA A 334 -5.84 -31.27 4.10
C ALA A 334 -4.57 -31.92 4.66
N VAL A 335 -4.45 -31.92 5.98
CA VAL A 335 -3.33 -32.58 6.67
C VAL A 335 -3.38 -34.08 6.42
N PRO A 336 -2.30 -34.72 5.92
CA PRO A 336 -2.26 -36.16 5.74
C PRO A 336 -2.25 -36.90 7.08
N PHE A 337 -2.79 -38.11 7.09
CA PHE A 337 -2.69 -39.03 8.23
C PHE A 337 -1.30 -39.69 8.22
N ASP A 338 -0.64 -39.70 9.37
CA ASP A 338 0.63 -40.47 9.55
C ASP A 338 0.40 -41.69 10.45
N ALA A 339 0.62 -42.88 9.93
CA ALA A 339 0.42 -44.15 10.66
C ALA A 339 1.29 -44.26 11.92
N ALA A 340 2.43 -43.59 11.97
CA ALA A 340 3.35 -43.64 13.11
C ALA A 340 2.99 -42.59 14.19
N ASP A 341 2.27 -41.52 13.81
CA ASP A 341 1.95 -40.38 14.69
C ASP A 341 3.11 -39.88 15.55
N GLY A 342 4.31 -39.89 14.94
CA GLY A 342 5.55 -39.59 15.67
C GLY A 342 5.64 -38.15 16.21
N ASP A 343 4.89 -37.25 15.66
CA ASP A 343 4.72 -35.83 16.07
C ASP A 343 3.48 -35.59 16.93
N GLY A 344 2.59 -36.56 17.09
CA GLY A 344 1.33 -36.44 17.85
C GLY A 344 0.27 -35.55 17.17
N LEU A 345 0.38 -35.31 15.85
CA LEU A 345 -0.48 -34.37 15.12
C LEU A 345 -1.64 -35.02 14.37
N ASN A 346 -1.90 -36.33 14.52
CA ASN A 346 -3.00 -37.01 13.84
C ASN A 346 -4.39 -36.47 14.21
N PHE A 347 -4.53 -35.71 15.29
CA PHE A 347 -5.79 -35.00 15.61
C PHE A 347 -6.12 -33.91 14.58
N LEU A 348 -5.15 -33.49 13.77
CA LEU A 348 -5.31 -32.58 12.65
C LEU A 348 -5.58 -33.29 11.32
N ALA A 349 -5.38 -34.61 11.23
CA ALA A 349 -5.55 -35.36 9.98
C ALA A 349 -6.93 -35.11 9.37
N GLY A 350 -6.96 -34.79 8.07
CA GLY A 350 -8.17 -34.43 7.33
C GLY A 350 -8.69 -33.02 7.58
N LYS A 351 -8.08 -32.24 8.48
CA LYS A 351 -8.41 -30.80 8.63
C LYS A 351 -7.71 -30.00 7.54
N THR A 352 -8.38 -28.99 7.01
CA THR A 352 -7.79 -28.10 6.00
C THR A 352 -6.82 -27.09 6.64
N MET A 353 -5.89 -26.57 5.87
CA MET A 353 -4.98 -25.51 6.34
C MET A 353 -5.75 -24.27 6.79
N ASP A 354 -6.85 -23.91 6.12
CA ASP A 354 -7.67 -22.76 6.52
C ASP A 354 -8.40 -23.00 7.86
N PHE A 355 -8.89 -24.22 8.09
CA PHE A 355 -9.44 -24.57 9.40
C PHE A 355 -8.40 -24.34 10.51
N ILE A 356 -7.17 -24.81 10.31
CA ILE A 356 -6.09 -24.65 11.29
C ILE A 356 -5.72 -23.17 11.45
N ARG A 357 -5.60 -22.44 10.35
CA ARG A 357 -5.35 -20.98 10.34
C ARG A 357 -6.43 -20.22 11.12
N THR A 358 -7.68 -20.56 10.90
CA THR A 358 -8.83 -19.96 11.63
C THR A 358 -8.74 -20.23 13.12
N GLN A 359 -8.45 -21.47 13.53
CA GLN A 359 -8.32 -21.81 14.96
C GLN A 359 -7.10 -21.09 15.59
N ALA A 360 -5.99 -20.95 14.86
CA ALA A 360 -4.83 -20.20 15.32
C ALA A 360 -5.18 -18.70 15.47
N MET A 361 -5.93 -18.13 14.54
CA MET A 361 -6.39 -16.74 14.61
C MET A 361 -7.30 -16.52 15.82
N ASP A 362 -8.32 -17.34 15.99
CA ASP A 362 -9.29 -17.21 17.08
C ASP A 362 -8.61 -17.44 18.45
N GLY A 363 -7.70 -18.42 18.55
CA GLY A 363 -6.93 -18.67 19.77
C GLY A 363 -5.98 -17.52 20.13
N THR A 364 -5.31 -16.92 19.14
CA THR A 364 -4.43 -15.75 19.33
C THR A 364 -5.26 -14.54 19.77
N LEU A 365 -6.38 -14.28 19.10
CA LEU A 365 -7.28 -13.18 19.40
C LEU A 365 -7.73 -13.23 20.87
N LEU A 366 -8.22 -14.38 21.34
CA LEU A 366 -8.68 -14.55 22.71
C LEU A 366 -7.54 -14.35 23.71
N ALA A 367 -6.35 -14.92 23.44
CA ALA A 367 -5.20 -14.77 24.31
C ALA A 367 -4.73 -13.31 24.42
N HIS A 368 -4.66 -12.59 23.30
CA HIS A 368 -4.24 -11.19 23.27
C HIS A 368 -5.27 -10.29 23.95
N GLU A 369 -6.58 -10.53 23.74
CA GLU A 369 -7.64 -9.79 24.42
C GLU A 369 -7.58 -10.00 25.94
N GLU A 370 -7.46 -11.23 26.43
CA GLU A 370 -7.26 -11.56 27.85
C GLU A 370 -5.99 -10.92 28.40
N GLY A 371 -4.94 -10.81 27.58
CA GLY A 371 -3.69 -10.11 27.89
C GLY A 371 -3.80 -8.58 27.91
N GLY A 372 -4.96 -8.00 27.61
CA GLY A 372 -5.18 -6.54 27.63
C GLY A 372 -4.85 -5.82 26.31
N VAL A 373 -4.86 -6.55 25.20
CA VAL A 373 -4.68 -6.02 23.84
C VAL A 373 -6.02 -5.95 23.12
N PRO A 374 -6.54 -4.74 22.83
CA PRO A 374 -7.77 -4.59 22.04
C PRO A 374 -7.58 -5.10 20.62
N ASN A 375 -8.61 -5.71 20.04
CA ASN A 375 -8.60 -6.19 18.67
C ASN A 375 -9.78 -5.63 17.87
N ILE A 376 -9.49 -5.07 16.70
CA ILE A 376 -10.45 -4.72 15.65
C ILE A 376 -10.32 -5.79 14.57
N ILE A 377 -11.44 -6.39 14.13
CA ILE A 377 -11.40 -7.40 13.07
C ILE A 377 -12.05 -6.84 11.82
N LEU A 378 -11.30 -6.88 10.70
CA LEU A 378 -11.80 -6.56 9.37
C LEU A 378 -12.15 -7.84 8.66
N ARG A 379 -13.45 -8.13 8.50
CA ARG A 379 -13.95 -9.27 7.72
C ARG A 379 -14.09 -8.84 6.28
N CYS A 380 -13.29 -9.42 5.39
CA CYS A 380 -13.07 -8.89 4.04
C CYS A 380 -13.75 -9.69 2.92
N GLY A 381 -14.19 -10.91 3.11
CA GLY A 381 -14.62 -11.81 2.03
C GLY A 381 -13.45 -12.55 1.39
N ALA A 382 -13.61 -13.04 0.16
CA ALA A 382 -12.55 -13.75 -0.56
C ALA A 382 -11.37 -12.83 -0.90
N LEU A 383 -10.16 -13.38 -0.99
CA LEU A 383 -8.98 -12.63 -1.43
C LEU A 383 -8.97 -12.56 -2.96
N ASP A 384 -9.64 -11.56 -3.52
CA ASP A 384 -9.74 -11.30 -4.95
C ASP A 384 -9.56 -9.81 -5.30
N ALA A 385 -9.59 -9.49 -6.59
CA ALA A 385 -9.39 -8.12 -7.05
C ALA A 385 -10.47 -7.16 -6.54
N ASP A 386 -11.70 -7.64 -6.43
CA ASP A 386 -12.81 -6.87 -5.90
C ASP A 386 -12.61 -6.50 -4.43
N THR A 387 -12.27 -7.48 -3.61
CA THR A 387 -12.01 -7.30 -2.17
C THR A 387 -10.80 -6.39 -1.93
N LEU A 388 -9.72 -6.52 -2.73
CA LEU A 388 -8.58 -5.60 -2.60
C LEU A 388 -8.94 -4.18 -3.03
N GLY A 389 -9.76 -4.00 -4.05
CA GLY A 389 -10.31 -2.69 -4.41
C GLY A 389 -11.10 -2.05 -3.27
N GLN A 390 -11.94 -2.85 -2.60
CA GLN A 390 -12.66 -2.41 -1.41
C GLN A 390 -11.70 -2.02 -0.28
N LEU A 391 -10.68 -2.85 0.03
CA LEU A 391 -9.72 -2.58 1.11
C LEU A 391 -8.91 -1.30 0.86
N ILE A 392 -8.46 -1.07 -0.38
CA ILE A 392 -7.71 0.13 -0.73
C ILE A 392 -8.55 1.37 -0.44
N TYR A 393 -9.74 1.45 -1.01
CA TYR A 393 -10.59 2.63 -0.81
C TYR A 393 -11.05 2.78 0.66
N PHE A 394 -11.40 1.69 1.32
CA PHE A 394 -11.78 1.68 2.73
C PHE A 394 -10.67 2.26 3.62
N PHE A 395 -9.42 1.81 3.45
CA PHE A 395 -8.30 2.33 4.23
C PHE A 395 -7.99 3.79 3.90
N GLU A 396 -8.05 4.18 2.62
CA GLU A 396 -7.87 5.58 2.22
C GLU A 396 -8.91 6.48 2.89
N TYR A 397 -10.18 6.08 2.85
CA TYR A 397 -11.28 6.88 3.41
C TYR A 397 -11.20 6.95 4.94
N ALA A 398 -10.98 5.83 5.60
CA ALA A 398 -10.80 5.77 7.05
C ALA A 398 -9.57 6.57 7.52
N CYS A 399 -8.48 6.56 6.73
CA CYS A 399 -7.28 7.33 7.00
C CYS A 399 -7.54 8.83 6.93
N GLY A 400 -8.24 9.31 5.91
CA GLY A 400 -8.65 10.72 5.79
C GLY A 400 -9.50 11.17 6.98
N LEU A 401 -10.50 10.37 7.35
CA LEU A 401 -11.32 10.62 8.55
C LEU A 401 -10.47 10.68 9.82
N SER A 402 -9.56 9.73 9.98
CA SER A 402 -8.72 9.61 11.18
C SER A 402 -7.77 10.81 11.33
N GLY A 403 -7.16 11.28 10.22
CA GLY A 403 -6.34 12.49 10.25
C GLY A 403 -7.13 13.72 10.67
N TYR A 404 -8.34 13.92 10.17
CA TYR A 404 -9.20 15.02 10.60
C TYR A 404 -9.68 14.85 12.06
N LEU A 405 -9.91 13.63 12.55
CA LEU A 405 -10.22 13.40 13.97
C LEU A 405 -9.04 13.77 14.90
N LEU A 406 -7.80 13.65 14.41
CA LEU A 406 -6.59 14.06 15.09
C LEU A 406 -6.29 15.56 14.95
N ASP A 407 -7.12 16.30 14.20
CA ASP A 407 -6.94 17.71 13.88
C ASP A 407 -5.56 17.96 13.19
N VAL A 408 -5.21 17.14 12.19
CA VAL A 408 -4.03 17.30 11.32
C VAL A 408 -4.44 17.30 9.86
N ASN A 409 -3.59 17.85 8.97
CA ASN A 409 -3.78 17.71 7.53
C ASN A 409 -3.42 16.28 7.08
N PRO A 410 -4.37 15.44 6.60
CA PRO A 410 -4.07 14.06 6.24
C PRO A 410 -3.26 13.91 4.95
N PHE A 411 -3.12 14.98 4.13
CA PHE A 411 -2.69 14.86 2.73
C PHE A 411 -1.33 15.49 2.43
N ASP A 412 -0.73 16.24 3.35
CA ASP A 412 0.64 16.72 3.24
C ASP A 412 1.63 15.79 3.96
N GLN A 413 2.93 16.06 3.85
CA GLN A 413 4.00 15.34 4.53
C GLN A 413 5.21 16.25 4.81
N PRO A 414 5.08 17.30 5.66
CA PRO A 414 6.16 18.27 5.88
C PRO A 414 7.41 17.66 6.54
N GLY A 415 7.25 16.60 7.34
CA GLY A 415 8.34 15.96 8.06
C GLY A 415 9.45 15.36 7.18
N VAL A 416 9.12 14.97 5.94
CA VAL A 416 10.12 14.38 5.02
C VAL A 416 10.99 15.40 4.30
N GLU A 417 10.68 16.69 4.37
CA GLU A 417 11.43 17.73 3.66
C GLU A 417 12.80 17.99 4.26
N ALA A 418 12.96 17.82 5.58
CA ALA A 418 14.22 18.07 6.27
C ALA A 418 15.32 17.10 5.80
N TYR A 419 15.06 15.80 5.77
CA TYR A 419 16.06 14.82 5.34
C TYR A 419 16.41 14.96 3.85
N LYS A 420 15.44 15.30 2.99
CA LYS A 420 15.68 15.54 1.56
C LYS A 420 16.65 16.70 1.35
N LYS A 421 16.45 17.83 2.04
CA LYS A 421 17.36 18.98 1.99
C LYS A 421 18.76 18.60 2.44
N ASN A 422 18.89 17.86 3.54
CA ASN A 422 20.17 17.38 4.04
C ASN A 422 20.87 16.47 3.02
N MET A 423 20.11 15.52 2.42
CA MET A 423 20.63 14.62 1.39
C MET A 423 21.12 15.41 0.17
N PHE A 424 20.36 16.37 -0.35
CA PHE A 424 20.77 17.22 -1.46
C PHE A 424 22.04 18.00 -1.16
N ALA A 425 22.15 18.58 0.03
CA ALA A 425 23.33 19.32 0.48
C ALA A 425 24.57 18.44 0.59
N LEU A 426 24.44 17.23 1.15
CA LEU A 426 25.55 16.27 1.24
C LEU A 426 25.97 15.69 -0.12
N LEU A 427 25.03 15.53 -1.04
CA LEU A 427 25.29 15.11 -2.42
C LEU A 427 25.89 16.22 -3.31
N GLY A 428 26.04 17.46 -2.78
CA GLY A 428 26.60 18.59 -3.52
C GLY A 428 25.66 19.14 -4.61
N LYS A 429 24.35 19.09 -4.40
CA LYS A 429 23.39 19.69 -5.33
C LYS A 429 23.61 21.19 -5.43
N PRO A 430 23.67 21.78 -6.66
CA PRO A 430 23.83 23.22 -6.84
C PRO A 430 22.79 24.02 -6.03
N GLY A 431 23.26 25.09 -5.33
CA GLY A 431 22.44 25.92 -4.43
C GLY A 431 22.35 25.40 -2.98
N TYR A 432 23.07 24.33 -2.63
CA TYR A 432 23.11 23.76 -1.29
C TYR A 432 24.53 23.73 -0.68
N GLU A 433 25.49 24.48 -1.26
CA GLU A 433 26.93 24.40 -0.95
C GLU A 433 27.22 24.72 0.51
N ASP A 434 26.71 25.86 1.04
CA ASP A 434 26.92 26.29 2.43
C ASP A 434 26.30 25.30 3.44
N MET A 435 25.10 24.84 3.15
CA MET A 435 24.43 23.81 3.96
C MET A 435 25.23 22.51 3.95
N GLY A 436 25.76 22.09 2.80
CA GLY A 436 26.60 20.90 2.67
C GLY A 436 27.88 20.99 3.49
N LYS A 437 28.53 22.16 3.52
CA LYS A 437 29.71 22.41 4.36
C LYS A 437 29.36 22.27 5.85
N ALA A 438 28.32 22.96 6.30
CA ALA A 438 27.89 22.93 7.69
C ALA A 438 27.49 21.52 8.15
N LEU A 439 26.85 20.73 7.28
CA LEU A 439 26.46 19.33 7.59
C LEU A 439 27.68 18.41 7.67
N ARG A 440 28.68 18.56 6.78
CA ARG A 440 29.93 17.79 6.84
C ARG A 440 30.70 18.10 8.13
N GLU A 441 30.81 19.36 8.51
CA GLU A 441 31.43 19.78 9.79
C GLU A 441 30.74 19.10 10.99
N LYS A 442 29.40 19.07 11.03
CA LYS A 442 28.64 18.36 12.07
C LYS A 442 28.88 16.84 12.09
N LEU A 443 29.18 16.26 10.95
CA LEU A 443 29.48 14.82 10.79
C LEU A 443 30.97 14.50 11.03
N GLY A 444 31.81 15.50 11.32
CA GLY A 444 33.24 15.32 11.48
C GLY A 444 33.98 14.98 10.17
N ARG A 445 33.50 15.46 9.04
CA ARG A 445 34.02 15.20 7.68
C ARG A 445 34.43 16.50 6.98
#